data_939f77e4160c2a3d4ebd977fd4ae06c2
#
_entry.id   939f77e4160c2a3d4ebd977fd4ae06c2
#
_cell.length_a   1.000
_cell.length_b   1.000
_cell.length_c   1.000
_cell.angle_alpha   90.00
_cell.angle_beta   90.00
_cell.angle_gamma   90.00
#
_symmetry.space_group_name_H-M   'P 1'
#
loop_
_entity.id
_entity.type
_entity.pdbx_description
1 polymer ?
#
loop_
_entity_poly.entity_id
_entity_poly.type
_entity_poly.pdbx_seq_one_letter_code
_entity_poly.pdbx_strand_id
1 'polypeptide(L)'
;MINETILAIIIAFAISAILCPIVIPFLHRLKFGQQVREEGPESHLKKQGTPTMGGLIILTSIIITSLFYVKDYPKIIPILFMTVGFGIVGFLDDYIKIVMKRSEGLKPLQKIIGQFIITGVFAYYLLNSKAVGTSMLIPFTGGFENGLYIDLGIFFVPFLFFVVLGTDNGVNFTD
;
A
#
# COMPACT_ATOMS: atom_id res chain seq x y z
N MET A 1 -14.11 -15.21 -14.32
CA MET A 1 -13.07 -14.17 -14.09
C MET A 1 -13.59 -12.73 -14.25
N ILE A 2 -14.07 -12.30 -15.42
CA ILE A 2 -14.54 -10.90 -15.58
C ILE A 2 -15.67 -10.56 -14.59
N ASN A 3 -16.64 -11.44 -14.40
CA ASN A 3 -17.75 -11.22 -13.46
C ASN A 3 -17.27 -11.12 -12.00
N GLU A 4 -16.29 -11.91 -11.60
CA GLU A 4 -15.73 -11.90 -10.23
C GLU A 4 -14.92 -10.63 -9.97
N THR A 5 -14.14 -10.17 -10.97
CA THR A 5 -13.41 -8.90 -10.87
C THR A 5 -14.38 -7.73 -10.72
N ILE A 6 -15.44 -7.69 -11.52
CA ILE A 6 -16.47 -6.64 -11.43
C ILE A 6 -17.16 -6.68 -10.07
N LEU A 7 -17.49 -7.89 -9.59
CA LEU A 7 -18.12 -8.06 -8.28
C LEU A 7 -17.19 -7.59 -7.16
N ALA A 8 -15.90 -7.93 -7.20
CA ALA A 8 -14.92 -7.47 -6.22
C ALA A 8 -14.82 -5.93 -6.20
N ILE A 9 -14.81 -5.29 -7.37
CA ILE A 9 -14.80 -3.83 -7.47
C ILE A 9 -16.06 -3.23 -6.83
N ILE A 10 -17.24 -3.77 -7.13
CA ILE A 10 -18.50 -3.30 -6.58
C ILE A 10 -18.54 -3.47 -5.05
N ILE A 11 -18.09 -4.62 -4.53
CA ILE A 11 -18.03 -4.88 -3.09
C ILE A 11 -17.08 -3.88 -2.41
N ALA A 12 -15.85 -3.71 -2.93
CA ALA A 12 -14.88 -2.79 -2.36
C ALA A 12 -15.39 -1.34 -2.38
N PHE A 13 -16.04 -0.93 -3.48
CA PHE A 13 -16.67 0.39 -3.60
C PHE A 13 -17.79 0.57 -2.57
N ALA A 14 -18.69 -0.40 -2.45
CA ALA A 14 -19.81 -0.34 -1.51
C ALA A 14 -19.31 -0.23 -0.06
N ILE A 15 -18.31 -1.04 0.32
CA ILE A 15 -17.69 -0.98 1.66
C ILE A 15 -17.07 0.41 1.90
N SER A 16 -16.30 0.92 0.94
CA SER A 16 -15.71 2.27 1.06
C SER A 16 -16.78 3.35 1.18
N ALA A 17 -17.82 3.29 0.37
CA ALA A 17 -18.93 4.25 0.39
C ALA A 17 -19.69 4.26 1.72
N ILE A 18 -19.83 3.09 2.36
CA ILE A 18 -20.45 2.97 3.69
C ILE A 18 -19.49 3.48 4.79
N LEU A 19 -18.21 3.17 4.70
CA LEU A 19 -17.23 3.56 5.71
C LEU A 19 -16.89 5.05 5.69
N CYS A 20 -16.86 5.69 4.53
CA CYS A 20 -16.52 7.11 4.40
C CYS A 20 -17.33 8.02 5.32
N PRO A 21 -18.68 8.02 5.32
CA PRO A 21 -19.48 8.91 6.16
C PRO A 21 -19.36 8.61 7.67
N ILE A 22 -18.86 7.44 8.04
CA ILE A 22 -18.67 7.04 9.43
C ILE A 22 -17.26 7.42 9.90
N VAL A 23 -16.24 7.01 9.13
CA VAL A 23 -14.83 7.14 9.54
C VAL A 23 -14.33 8.58 9.40
N ILE A 24 -14.70 9.29 8.33
CA ILE A 24 -14.22 10.67 8.12
C ILE A 24 -14.65 11.60 9.26
N PRO A 25 -15.93 11.66 9.68
CA PRO A 25 -16.32 12.50 10.82
C PRO A 25 -15.66 12.05 12.14
N PHE A 26 -15.43 10.74 12.32
CA PHE A 26 -14.73 10.21 13.47
C PHE A 26 -13.29 10.70 13.53
N LEU A 27 -12.54 10.59 12.42
CA LEU A 27 -11.18 11.11 12.33
C LEU A 27 -11.13 12.64 12.55
N HIS A 28 -12.11 13.34 12.03
CA HIS A 28 -12.23 14.79 12.24
C HIS A 28 -12.45 15.16 13.71
N ARG A 29 -13.31 14.42 14.42
CA ARG A 29 -13.56 14.62 15.87
C ARG A 29 -12.32 14.35 16.72
N LEU A 30 -11.51 13.39 16.34
CA LEU A 30 -10.24 13.09 16.99
C LEU A 30 -9.17 14.15 16.71
N LYS A 31 -9.49 15.19 15.94
CA LYS A 31 -8.54 16.24 15.48
C LYS A 31 -7.33 15.65 14.73
N PHE A 32 -7.54 14.57 14.00
CA PHE A 32 -6.55 13.97 13.11
C PHE A 32 -6.41 14.81 11.84
N GLY A 33 -6.11 16.10 12.02
CA GLY A 33 -5.89 17.03 10.92
C GLY A 33 -4.42 17.10 10.52
N GLN A 34 -4.19 17.32 9.24
CA GLN A 34 -2.85 17.45 8.69
C GLN A 34 -2.12 18.63 9.31
N GLN A 35 -0.95 18.38 9.87
CA GLN A 35 0.01 19.40 10.30
C GLN A 35 0.88 19.74 9.10
N VAL A 36 0.70 20.90 8.53
CA VAL A 36 1.48 21.38 7.38
C VAL A 36 2.72 22.13 7.87
N ARG A 37 3.86 21.91 7.23
CA ARG A 37 5.09 22.69 7.49
C ARG A 37 4.86 24.14 7.07
N GLU A 38 5.22 25.09 7.94
CA GLU A 38 5.10 26.53 7.65
C GLU A 38 5.97 26.97 6.47
N GLU A 39 7.06 26.23 6.21
CA GLU A 39 8.03 26.49 5.15
C GLU A 39 7.60 25.92 3.78
N GLY A 40 6.40 25.30 3.68
CA GLY A 40 5.90 24.71 2.46
C GLY A 40 5.22 25.72 1.51
N PRO A 41 4.93 25.31 0.24
CA PRO A 41 4.16 26.14 -0.69
C PRO A 41 2.81 26.55 -0.10
N GLU A 42 2.33 27.77 -0.42
CA GLU A 42 1.04 28.29 0.06
C GLU A 42 -0.17 27.38 -0.26
N SER A 43 -0.07 26.60 -1.34
CA SER A 43 -1.08 25.60 -1.71
C SER A 43 -1.25 24.51 -0.65
N HIS A 44 -0.20 24.18 0.09
CA HIS A 44 -0.22 23.19 1.18
C HIS A 44 -0.90 23.73 2.44
N LEU A 45 -0.84 25.03 2.70
CA LEU A 45 -1.51 25.66 3.83
C LEU A 45 -3.04 25.52 3.75
N LYS A 46 -3.59 25.44 2.52
CA LYS A 46 -5.03 25.19 2.29
C LYS A 46 -5.46 23.78 2.75
N LYS A 47 -4.54 22.83 2.88
CA LYS A 47 -4.80 21.47 3.36
C LYS A 47 -4.78 21.37 4.90
N GLN A 48 -4.43 22.43 5.60
CA GLN A 48 -4.40 22.43 7.06
C GLN A 48 -5.77 22.10 7.65
N GLY A 49 -5.81 21.11 8.57
CA GLY A 49 -7.05 20.65 9.16
C GLY A 49 -7.81 19.59 8.36
N THR A 50 -7.37 19.26 7.13
CA THR A 50 -7.94 18.12 6.40
C THR A 50 -7.68 16.83 7.18
N PRO A 51 -8.70 15.97 7.40
CA PRO A 51 -8.49 14.69 8.08
C PRO A 51 -7.45 13.83 7.38
N THR A 52 -6.47 13.34 8.13
CA THR A 52 -5.51 12.35 7.65
C THR A 52 -5.98 10.93 7.96
N MET A 53 -5.23 9.92 7.53
CA MET A 53 -5.54 8.49 7.75
C MET A 53 -6.77 7.95 6.98
N GLY A 54 -7.21 8.65 5.93
CA GLY A 54 -8.26 8.14 5.02
C GLY A 54 -7.92 6.80 4.37
N GLY A 55 -6.65 6.49 4.26
CA GLY A 55 -6.14 5.19 3.82
C GLY A 55 -6.64 3.99 4.62
N LEU A 56 -7.08 4.19 5.88
CA LEU A 56 -7.71 3.13 6.69
C LEU A 56 -9.01 2.61 6.06
N ILE A 57 -9.78 3.49 5.42
CA ILE A 57 -11.02 3.10 4.73
C ILE A 57 -10.68 2.20 3.54
N ILE A 58 -9.68 2.61 2.75
CA ILE A 58 -9.21 1.88 1.58
C ILE A 58 -8.67 0.51 1.98
N LEU A 59 -7.77 0.46 2.97
CA LEU A 59 -7.20 -0.79 3.48
C LEU A 59 -8.28 -1.73 4.01
N THR A 60 -9.22 -1.23 4.80
CA THR A 60 -10.32 -2.04 5.34
C THR A 60 -11.17 -2.62 4.20
N SER A 61 -11.48 -1.82 3.19
CA SER A 61 -12.26 -2.27 2.04
C SER A 61 -11.53 -3.34 1.23
N ILE A 62 -10.21 -3.16 1.01
CA ILE A 62 -9.37 -4.16 0.33
C ILE A 62 -9.33 -5.45 1.14
N ILE A 63 -9.08 -5.39 2.45
CA ILE A 63 -8.98 -6.57 3.31
C ILE A 63 -10.31 -7.35 3.29
N ILE A 64 -11.43 -6.67 3.58
CA ILE A 64 -12.73 -7.33 3.66
C ILE A 64 -13.08 -7.96 2.31
N THR A 65 -12.93 -7.23 1.21
CA THR A 65 -13.21 -7.77 -0.13
C THR A 65 -12.32 -8.97 -0.44
N SER A 66 -11.03 -8.90 -0.15
CA SER A 66 -10.10 -10.00 -0.41
C SER A 66 -10.41 -11.26 0.37
N LEU A 67 -10.95 -11.14 1.59
CA LEU A 67 -11.34 -12.31 2.40
C LEU A 67 -12.44 -13.15 1.73
N PHE A 68 -13.30 -12.56 0.90
CA PHE A 68 -14.28 -13.32 0.15
C PHE A 68 -13.66 -14.20 -0.94
N TYR A 69 -12.48 -13.81 -1.45
CA TYR A 69 -11.83 -14.46 -2.59
C TYR A 69 -10.59 -15.27 -2.21
N VAL A 70 -10.07 -15.13 -0.98
CA VAL A 70 -8.82 -15.77 -0.57
C VAL A 70 -8.84 -17.29 -0.68
N LYS A 71 -10.00 -17.89 -0.49
CA LYS A 71 -10.18 -19.35 -0.55
C LYS A 71 -10.00 -19.88 -1.96
N ASP A 72 -10.52 -19.16 -2.96
CA ASP A 72 -10.46 -19.54 -4.37
C ASP A 72 -9.16 -19.05 -5.03
N TYR A 73 -8.60 -17.97 -4.52
CA TYR A 73 -7.38 -17.32 -5.00
C TYR A 73 -6.33 -17.13 -3.90
N PRO A 74 -5.67 -18.21 -3.41
CA PRO A 74 -4.74 -18.11 -2.27
C PRO A 74 -3.52 -17.20 -2.54
N LYS A 75 -3.21 -16.90 -3.81
CA LYS A 75 -2.16 -15.93 -4.17
C LYS A 75 -2.48 -14.48 -3.72
N ILE A 76 -3.71 -14.21 -3.28
CA ILE A 76 -4.08 -12.94 -2.65
C ILE A 76 -3.36 -12.74 -1.30
N ILE A 77 -3.08 -13.81 -0.57
CA ILE A 77 -2.48 -13.75 0.78
C ILE A 77 -1.16 -12.96 0.80
N PRO A 78 -0.14 -13.30 -0.02
CA PRO A 78 1.11 -12.54 -0.02
C PRO A 78 0.95 -11.09 -0.48
N ILE A 79 -0.02 -10.81 -1.37
CA ILE A 79 -0.33 -9.45 -1.81
C ILE A 79 -0.97 -8.68 -0.65
N LEU A 80 -1.91 -9.28 0.09
CA LEU A 80 -2.48 -8.69 1.29
C LEU A 80 -1.43 -8.44 2.37
N PHE A 81 -0.50 -9.38 2.56
CA PHE A 81 0.60 -9.20 3.49
C PHE A 81 1.40 -7.93 3.16
N MET A 82 1.77 -7.73 1.90
CA MET A 82 2.45 -6.51 1.44
C MET A 82 1.59 -5.27 1.70
N THR A 83 0.33 -5.29 1.24
CA THR A 83 -0.60 -4.16 1.36
C THR A 83 -0.81 -3.75 2.82
N VAL A 84 -1.07 -4.71 3.70
CA VAL A 84 -1.28 -4.47 5.14
C VAL A 84 0.03 -4.05 5.81
N GLY A 85 1.14 -4.69 5.48
CA GLY A 85 2.45 -4.36 6.04
C GLY A 85 2.86 -2.91 5.75
N PHE A 86 2.81 -2.50 4.48
CA PHE A 86 3.07 -1.10 4.10
C PHE A 86 2.04 -0.15 4.68
N GLY A 87 0.77 -0.56 4.71
CA GLY A 87 -0.31 0.18 5.37
C GLY A 87 -0.05 0.43 6.86
N ILE A 88 0.52 -0.54 7.58
CA ILE A 88 0.92 -0.36 8.99
C ILE A 88 2.06 0.65 9.11
N VAL A 89 3.06 0.60 8.23
CA VAL A 89 4.15 1.59 8.24
C VAL A 89 3.60 3.00 8.02
N GLY A 90 2.73 3.19 7.02
CA GLY A 90 2.06 4.47 6.76
C GLY A 90 1.17 4.93 7.93
N PHE A 91 0.41 4.00 8.51
CA PHE A 91 -0.42 4.28 9.68
C PHE A 91 0.41 4.76 10.88
N LEU A 92 1.53 4.09 11.17
CA LEU A 92 2.42 4.48 12.26
C LEU A 92 3.04 5.85 12.01
N ASP A 93 3.42 6.14 10.76
CA ASP A 93 3.95 7.45 10.37
C ASP A 93 2.95 8.56 10.67
N ASP A 94 1.71 8.42 10.22
CA ASP A 94 0.65 9.40 10.44
C ASP A 94 0.22 9.47 11.91
N TYR A 95 0.11 8.33 12.59
CA TYR A 95 -0.24 8.27 14.00
C TYR A 95 0.76 9.04 14.87
N ILE A 96 2.07 8.91 14.60
CA ILE A 96 3.12 9.63 15.33
C ILE A 96 2.99 11.14 15.09
N LYS A 97 2.74 11.58 13.85
CA LYS A 97 2.51 13.00 13.53
C LYS A 97 1.39 13.59 14.38
N ILE A 98 0.28 12.86 14.48
CA ILE A 98 -0.92 13.30 15.20
C ILE A 98 -0.68 13.35 16.71
N VAL A 99 -0.19 12.24 17.30
CA VAL A 99 0.04 12.15 18.74
C VAL A 99 1.07 13.14 19.23
N MET A 100 2.16 13.33 18.46
CA MET A 100 3.22 14.26 18.81
C MET A 100 2.95 15.69 18.32
N LYS A 101 1.85 15.92 17.60
CA LYS A 101 1.46 17.24 17.06
C LYS A 101 2.60 17.90 16.27
N ARG A 102 3.25 17.13 15.39
CA ARG A 102 4.35 17.60 14.56
C ARG A 102 4.16 17.17 13.11
N SER A 103 4.85 17.85 12.18
CA SER A 103 4.83 17.52 10.76
C SER A 103 5.65 16.25 10.41
N GLU A 104 6.52 15.82 11.30
CA GLU A 104 7.40 14.66 11.11
C GLU A 104 6.84 13.42 11.81
N GLY A 105 6.68 12.33 11.06
CA GLY A 105 6.27 11.03 11.56
C GLY A 105 7.45 10.16 12.00
N LEU A 106 7.55 8.98 11.41
CA LEU A 106 8.71 8.11 11.56
C LEU A 106 9.98 8.76 10.99
N LYS A 107 11.11 8.55 11.65
CA LYS A 107 12.40 8.94 11.04
C LYS A 107 12.59 8.17 9.73
N PRO A 108 13.21 8.79 8.69
CA PRO A 108 13.40 8.16 7.39
C PRO A 108 13.98 6.74 7.47
N LEU A 109 14.97 6.54 8.34
CA LEU A 109 15.59 5.24 8.56
C LEU A 109 14.62 4.20 9.13
N GLN A 110 13.76 4.59 10.08
CA GLN A 110 12.76 3.69 10.67
C GLN A 110 11.73 3.23 9.64
N LYS A 111 11.29 4.15 8.77
CA LYS A 111 10.38 3.86 7.68
C LYS A 111 11.00 2.87 6.70
N ILE A 112 12.24 3.14 6.25
CA ILE A 112 12.97 2.26 5.33
C ILE A 112 13.20 0.88 5.96
N ILE A 113 13.58 0.78 7.23
CA ILE A 113 13.75 -0.53 7.91
C ILE A 113 12.44 -1.33 7.89
N GLY A 114 11.32 -0.70 8.23
CA GLY A 114 10.01 -1.37 8.16
C GLY A 114 9.69 -1.88 6.76
N GLN A 115 9.89 -1.06 5.74
CA GLN A 115 9.69 -1.43 4.34
C GLN A 115 10.63 -2.58 3.91
N PHE A 116 11.89 -2.54 4.34
CA PHE A 116 12.86 -3.61 4.07
C PHE A 116 12.46 -4.94 4.68
N ILE A 117 11.99 -4.95 5.93
CA ILE A 117 11.54 -6.18 6.60
C ILE A 117 10.36 -6.79 5.84
N ILE A 118 9.35 -5.99 5.52
CA ILE A 118 8.14 -6.45 4.82
C ILE A 118 8.51 -6.99 3.43
N THR A 119 9.32 -6.24 2.67
CA THR A 119 9.78 -6.65 1.35
C THR A 119 10.65 -7.90 1.41
N GLY A 120 11.50 -8.02 2.43
CA GLY A 120 12.34 -9.20 2.66
C GLY A 120 11.53 -10.49 2.92
N VAL A 121 10.51 -10.40 3.76
CA VAL A 121 9.58 -11.52 3.99
C VAL A 121 8.85 -11.90 2.70
N PHE A 122 8.41 -10.93 1.93
CA PHE A 122 7.76 -11.17 0.65
C PHE A 122 8.73 -11.79 -0.38
N ALA A 123 9.98 -11.28 -0.46
CA ALA A 123 11.02 -11.86 -1.31
C ALA A 123 11.29 -13.31 -0.95
N TYR A 124 11.41 -13.62 0.35
CA TYR A 124 11.58 -14.99 0.83
C TYR A 124 10.42 -15.90 0.40
N TYR A 125 9.18 -15.41 0.51
CA TYR A 125 8.02 -16.14 0.01
C TYR A 125 8.11 -16.41 -1.50
N LEU A 126 8.46 -15.40 -2.32
CA LEU A 126 8.55 -15.53 -3.77
C LEU A 126 9.62 -16.55 -4.18
N LEU A 127 10.80 -16.49 -3.57
CA LEU A 127 11.91 -17.41 -3.86
C LEU A 127 11.59 -18.88 -3.50
N ASN A 128 10.76 -19.10 -2.48
CA ASN A 128 10.34 -20.44 -2.09
C ASN A 128 9.05 -20.91 -2.81
N SER A 129 8.43 -20.03 -3.59
CA SER A 129 7.23 -20.36 -4.34
C SER A 129 7.58 -20.98 -5.68
N LYS A 130 7.28 -22.26 -5.86
CA LYS A 130 7.47 -22.99 -7.13
C LYS A 130 6.71 -22.36 -8.32
N ALA A 131 5.71 -21.51 -8.03
CA ALA A 131 4.84 -20.91 -9.04
C ALA A 131 5.34 -19.55 -9.57
N VAL A 132 6.33 -18.91 -8.94
CA VAL A 132 6.75 -17.55 -9.29
C VAL A 132 8.17 -17.53 -9.85
N GLY A 133 9.14 -18.12 -9.15
CA GLY A 133 10.55 -18.11 -9.58
C GLY A 133 11.16 -16.71 -9.59
N THR A 134 12.22 -16.55 -10.39
CA THR A 134 12.98 -15.29 -10.55
C THR A 134 12.75 -14.61 -11.90
N SER A 135 11.79 -15.11 -12.67
CA SER A 135 11.48 -14.58 -14.00
C SER A 135 10.50 -13.42 -13.93
N MET A 136 10.77 -12.37 -14.68
CA MET A 136 9.94 -11.20 -14.82
C MET A 136 9.39 -11.11 -16.24
N LEU A 137 8.09 -10.88 -16.37
CA LEU A 137 7.44 -10.57 -17.64
C LEU A 137 7.82 -9.16 -18.09
N ILE A 138 8.29 -9.04 -19.33
CA ILE A 138 8.50 -7.72 -19.93
C ILE A 138 7.12 -7.12 -20.28
N PRO A 139 6.78 -5.93 -19.77
CA PRO A 139 5.52 -5.27 -20.08
C PRO A 139 5.34 -5.10 -21.61
N PHE A 140 4.09 -5.19 -22.06
CA PHE A 140 3.66 -4.95 -23.45
C PHE A 140 4.16 -5.98 -24.48
N THR A 141 4.73 -7.13 -24.07
CA THR A 141 5.27 -8.13 -24.99
C THR A 141 4.30 -9.27 -25.33
N GLY A 142 3.07 -9.26 -24.84
CA GLY A 142 2.06 -10.28 -25.19
C GLY A 142 1.27 -10.87 -24.00
N GLY A 143 1.41 -10.29 -22.82
CA GLY A 143 0.70 -10.75 -21.61
C GLY A 143 1.30 -12.02 -20.97
N PHE A 144 0.60 -12.60 -20.00
CA PHE A 144 1.13 -13.70 -19.19
C PHE A 144 1.35 -15.01 -19.94
N GLU A 145 0.62 -15.26 -21.02
CA GLU A 145 0.71 -16.53 -21.76
C GLU A 145 1.73 -16.47 -22.90
N ASN A 146 1.81 -15.33 -23.58
CA ASN A 146 2.63 -15.16 -24.79
C ASN A 146 3.71 -14.09 -24.68
N GLY A 147 3.89 -13.51 -23.50
CA GLY A 147 4.86 -12.46 -23.28
C GLY A 147 6.30 -12.98 -23.14
N LEU A 148 7.24 -12.08 -23.32
CA LEU A 148 8.65 -12.37 -23.11
C LEU A 148 9.00 -12.31 -21.63
N TYR A 149 9.69 -13.33 -21.15
CA TYR A 149 10.18 -13.40 -19.76
C TYR A 149 11.69 -13.29 -19.74
N ILE A 150 12.20 -12.50 -18.80
CA ILE A 150 13.63 -12.44 -18.47
C ILE A 150 13.83 -13.06 -17.10
N ASP A 151 14.71 -14.03 -16.98
CA ASP A 151 15.13 -14.55 -15.69
C ASP A 151 16.21 -13.62 -15.12
N LEU A 152 15.89 -12.99 -13.99
CA LEU A 152 16.77 -12.08 -13.28
C LEU A 152 17.78 -12.81 -12.38
N GLY A 153 17.57 -14.10 -12.09
CA GLY A 153 18.42 -14.89 -11.24
C GLY A 153 18.74 -14.17 -9.91
N ILE A 154 20.03 -13.99 -9.61
CA ILE A 154 20.49 -13.32 -8.39
C ILE A 154 20.08 -11.85 -8.28
N PHE A 155 19.80 -11.20 -9.40
CA PHE A 155 19.37 -9.80 -9.43
C PHE A 155 17.87 -9.62 -9.11
N PHE A 156 17.11 -10.70 -9.02
CA PHE A 156 15.66 -10.63 -8.73
C PHE A 156 15.38 -9.93 -7.41
N VAL A 157 16.08 -10.31 -6.34
CA VAL A 157 15.84 -9.71 -5.00
C VAL A 157 16.22 -8.23 -4.97
N PRO A 158 17.45 -7.80 -5.39
CA PRO A 158 17.78 -6.39 -5.46
C PRO A 158 16.81 -5.59 -6.32
N PHE A 159 16.39 -6.13 -7.46
CA PHE A 159 15.42 -5.49 -8.34
C PHE A 159 14.04 -5.35 -7.66
N LEU A 160 13.56 -6.39 -6.98
CA LEU A 160 12.30 -6.36 -6.23
C LEU A 160 12.33 -5.25 -5.18
N PHE A 161 13.39 -5.14 -4.39
CA PHE A 161 13.55 -4.09 -3.40
C PHE A 161 13.55 -2.70 -4.04
N PHE A 162 14.29 -2.54 -5.13
CA PHE A 162 14.32 -1.27 -5.86
C PHE A 162 12.94 -0.86 -6.34
N VAL A 163 12.17 -1.77 -6.94
CA VAL A 163 10.84 -1.49 -7.46
C VAL A 163 9.87 -1.18 -6.31
N VAL A 164 9.83 -2.04 -5.29
CA VAL A 164 8.85 -1.90 -4.19
C VAL A 164 9.11 -0.62 -3.38
N LEU A 165 10.35 -0.43 -2.92
CA LEU A 165 10.69 0.75 -2.11
C LEU A 165 10.66 2.04 -2.95
N GLY A 166 11.13 1.96 -4.19
CA GLY A 166 11.11 3.09 -5.11
C GLY A 166 9.69 3.55 -5.42
N THR A 167 8.77 2.63 -5.66
CA THR A 167 7.37 2.95 -5.93
C THR A 167 6.68 3.52 -4.69
N ASP A 168 6.81 2.87 -3.52
CA ASP A 168 6.16 3.32 -2.29
C ASP A 168 6.64 4.71 -1.86
N ASN A 169 7.97 4.93 -1.85
CA ASN A 169 8.49 6.23 -1.49
C ASN A 169 8.25 7.28 -2.58
N GLY A 170 8.29 6.90 -3.87
CA GLY A 170 7.97 7.80 -4.98
C GLY A 170 6.54 8.33 -4.89
N VAL A 171 5.54 7.48 -4.64
CA VAL A 171 4.15 7.90 -4.43
C VAL A 171 4.04 8.80 -3.20
N ASN A 172 4.72 8.46 -2.10
CA ASN A 172 4.69 9.26 -0.89
C ASN A 172 5.31 10.67 -1.07
N PHE A 173 6.29 10.83 -1.98
CA PHE A 173 6.86 12.14 -2.29
C PHE A 173 5.97 13.01 -3.18
N THR A 174 5.04 12.42 -3.92
CA THR A 174 4.13 13.16 -4.81
C THR A 174 2.87 13.65 -4.10
N ASP A 175 2.59 13.16 -2.91
CA ASP A 175 1.45 13.54 -2.07
C ASP A 175 1.82 14.69 -1.12
#